data_8174e52c9a8a8b0a212e533a0f914da7
#
_entry.id   8174e52c9a8a8b0a212e533a0f914da7
#
_cell.length_a   1.000
_cell.length_b   1.000
_cell.length_c   1.000
_cell.angle_alpha   90.00
_cell.angle_beta   90.00
_cell.angle_gamma   90.00
#
_symmetry.space_group_name_H-M   'P 1'
#
loop_
_entity.id
_entity.type
_entity.pdbx_description
1 polymer ?
#
loop_
_entity_poly.entity_id
_entity_poly.type
_entity_poly.pdbx_seq_one_letter_code
_entity_poly.pdbx_strand_id
1 'polypeptide(L)'
;MCYNKHIIITREQGLKHLIFADESSTDKLRYMFLGGIWVDEPTYLQVLEECKKFKKDNNWDEQTKFNWKNVSKKTLPQYCKFIDIFFKYNLQFNCIIIDRTEIELKANELKDPELGFYKFYYQLLRKNSMPNIPYYIYLDRRTNREPNRLEKLKFFLKQDTHPINFMGFRITNKGLDIKALEFVNSKSYELIQFSDILMGAISYHYNKRHLRPDASQNKCALAEYIANKISRPDLVFNTGRNGYKNLNLWLFKSNKELSIK
;
A
#
# COMPACT_ATOMS: atom_id res chain seq x y z
N MET A 1 31.68 -1.23 -4.06
CA MET A 1 31.45 -2.05 -2.83
C MET A 1 30.16 -1.58 -2.20
N CYS A 2 29.05 -2.29 -2.44
CA CYS A 2 27.75 -1.96 -1.85
C CYS A 2 27.65 -2.73 -0.53
N TYR A 3 27.64 -1.98 0.57
CA TYR A 3 27.42 -2.56 1.90
C TYR A 3 25.97 -3.04 2.01
N ASN A 4 25.74 -4.34 1.96
CA ASN A 4 24.55 -4.96 2.51
C ASN A 4 24.57 -4.70 4.03
N LYS A 5 23.72 -3.81 4.50
CA LYS A 5 23.42 -3.71 5.93
C LYS A 5 22.67 -4.98 6.35
N HIS A 6 23.41 -5.98 6.78
CA HIS A 6 22.85 -7.10 7.51
C HIS A 6 22.26 -6.58 8.83
N ILE A 7 20.95 -6.67 8.96
CA ILE A 7 20.26 -6.39 10.22
C ILE A 7 20.69 -7.46 11.22
N ILE A 8 21.47 -7.07 12.23
CA ILE A 8 21.87 -7.95 13.33
C ILE A 8 20.63 -8.15 14.21
N ILE A 9 20.11 -9.37 14.26
CA ILE A 9 18.95 -9.76 15.08
C ILE A 9 19.44 -10.05 16.49
N THR A 10 19.14 -9.18 17.45
CA THR A 10 19.24 -9.51 18.87
C THR A 10 17.95 -10.18 19.35
N ARG A 11 18.04 -11.34 19.98
CA ARG A 11 16.96 -12.28 20.33
C ARG A 11 15.90 -11.79 21.35
N GLU A 12 15.92 -10.53 21.79
CA GLU A 12 15.02 -10.00 22.86
C GLU A 12 13.99 -8.97 22.39
N GLN A 13 13.87 -8.70 21.09
CA GLN A 13 12.84 -7.79 20.59
C GLN A 13 11.69 -8.62 19.99
N GLY A 14 10.44 -8.32 20.43
CA GLY A 14 9.24 -8.95 19.90
C GLY A 14 9.19 -8.93 18.37
N LEU A 15 8.39 -9.80 17.77
CA LEU A 15 8.25 -9.98 16.31
C LEU A 15 8.10 -8.63 15.60
N LYS A 16 9.02 -8.31 14.71
CA LYS A 16 8.99 -7.06 13.94
C LYS A 16 7.95 -7.16 12.83
N HIS A 17 7.16 -6.12 12.69
CA HIS A 17 6.22 -5.97 11.59
C HIS A 17 6.71 -4.89 10.62
N LEU A 18 6.71 -5.24 9.35
CA LEU A 18 7.20 -4.40 8.27
C LEU A 18 6.01 -3.96 7.41
N ILE A 19 6.03 -2.71 6.98
CA ILE A 19 5.02 -2.14 6.07
C ILE A 19 5.75 -1.56 4.88
N PHE A 20 5.36 -1.99 3.68
CA PHE A 20 5.92 -1.51 2.42
C PHE A 20 4.81 -0.87 1.60
N ALA A 21 4.83 0.45 1.46
CA ALA A 21 3.72 1.19 0.87
C ALA A 21 4.17 2.12 -0.26
N ASP A 22 3.24 2.33 -1.19
CA ASP A 22 3.40 3.15 -2.38
C ASP A 22 2.09 3.89 -2.68
N GLU A 23 2.11 4.81 -3.64
CA GLU A 23 0.95 5.52 -4.15
C GLU A 23 0.76 5.32 -5.64
N SER A 24 -0.48 5.45 -6.11
CA SER A 24 -0.81 5.36 -7.52
C SER A 24 -1.89 6.36 -7.92
N SER A 25 -1.86 6.76 -9.20
CA SER A 25 -2.85 7.66 -9.78
C SER A 25 -2.93 9.02 -9.06
N THR A 26 -1.78 9.54 -8.63
CA THR A 26 -1.66 10.84 -7.95
C THR A 26 -2.00 12.02 -8.87
N ASP A 27 -1.99 11.80 -10.22
CA ASP A 27 -2.33 12.81 -11.22
C ASP A 27 -3.79 12.68 -11.64
N LYS A 28 -4.36 13.63 -12.28
CA LYS A 28 -5.62 13.83 -13.03
C LYS A 28 -6.71 12.73 -13.07
N LEU A 29 -6.52 11.53 -12.52
CA LEU A 29 -7.54 10.50 -12.48
C LEU A 29 -8.53 10.74 -11.33
N ARG A 30 -9.79 10.29 -11.51
CA ARG A 30 -10.83 10.42 -10.51
C ARG A 30 -10.44 9.75 -9.19
N TYR A 31 -9.95 8.52 -9.25
CA TYR A 31 -9.56 7.78 -8.06
C TYR A 31 -8.04 7.78 -7.89
N MET A 32 -7.60 8.11 -6.69
CA MET A 32 -6.24 8.03 -6.20
C MET A 32 -6.13 6.88 -5.19
N PHE A 33 -4.96 6.25 -5.10
CA PHE A 33 -4.73 5.06 -4.29
C PHE A 33 -3.47 5.25 -3.45
N LEU A 34 -3.53 4.87 -2.19
CA LEU A 34 -2.37 4.62 -1.36
C LEU A 34 -2.54 3.21 -0.80
N GLY A 35 -1.52 2.38 -0.99
CA GLY A 35 -1.59 0.98 -0.58
C GLY A 35 -0.25 0.45 -0.14
N GLY A 36 -0.28 -0.64 0.62
CA GLY A 36 0.93 -1.28 1.08
C GLY A 36 0.70 -2.71 1.56
N ILE A 37 1.80 -3.40 1.80
CA ILE A 37 1.83 -4.76 2.30
C ILE A 37 2.29 -4.75 3.74
N TRP A 38 1.51 -5.40 4.62
CA TRP A 38 1.84 -5.65 6.02
C TRP A 38 2.36 -7.08 6.13
N VAL A 39 3.54 -7.26 6.73
CA VAL A 39 4.20 -8.56 6.83
C VAL A 39 5.04 -8.62 8.11
N ASP A 40 5.12 -9.79 8.75
CA ASP A 40 6.11 -10.04 9.79
C ASP A 40 7.50 -10.32 9.19
N GLU A 41 8.55 -10.10 9.96
CA GLU A 41 9.94 -10.24 9.51
C GLU A 41 10.27 -11.66 9.02
N PRO A 42 9.87 -12.77 9.66
CA PRO A 42 10.12 -14.11 9.16
C PRO A 42 9.51 -14.37 7.78
N THR A 43 8.24 -14.00 7.59
CA THR A 43 7.57 -14.12 6.28
C THR A 43 8.25 -13.23 5.23
N TYR A 44 8.64 -12.02 5.59
CA TYR A 44 9.40 -11.13 4.70
C TYR A 44 10.67 -11.76 4.17
N LEU A 45 11.47 -12.38 5.05
CA LEU A 45 12.72 -13.03 4.64
C LEU A 45 12.47 -14.20 3.68
N GLN A 46 11.42 -15.00 3.91
CA GLN A 46 11.03 -16.08 3.00
C GLN A 46 10.62 -15.56 1.63
N VAL A 47 9.83 -14.48 1.60
CA VAL A 47 9.41 -13.82 0.35
C VAL A 47 10.61 -13.30 -0.42
N LEU A 48 11.59 -12.68 0.25
CA LEU A 48 12.80 -12.18 -0.41
C LEU A 48 13.57 -13.31 -1.10
N GLU A 49 13.78 -14.44 -0.42
CA GLU A 49 14.47 -15.60 -1.00
C GLU A 49 13.71 -16.18 -2.20
N GLU A 50 12.37 -16.27 -2.11
CA GLU A 50 11.54 -16.71 -3.23
C GLU A 50 11.64 -15.73 -4.43
N CYS A 51 11.61 -14.42 -4.18
CA CYS A 51 11.77 -13.42 -5.23
C CYS A 51 13.15 -13.47 -5.90
N LYS A 52 14.22 -13.66 -5.12
CA LYS A 52 15.58 -13.87 -5.67
C LYS A 52 15.65 -15.12 -6.55
N LYS A 53 15.13 -16.25 -6.03
CA LYS A 53 15.04 -17.49 -6.79
C LYS A 53 14.26 -17.30 -8.08
N PHE A 54 13.08 -16.67 -8.01
CA PHE A 54 12.24 -16.38 -9.16
C PHE A 54 12.99 -15.56 -10.23
N LYS A 55 13.69 -14.50 -9.83
CA LYS A 55 14.49 -13.68 -10.76
C LYS A 55 15.57 -14.52 -11.43
N LYS A 56 16.33 -15.31 -10.66
CA LYS A 56 17.38 -16.20 -11.16
C LYS A 56 16.84 -17.23 -12.15
N ASP A 57 15.75 -17.93 -11.81
CA ASP A 57 15.14 -18.98 -12.62
C ASP A 57 14.56 -18.46 -13.94
N ASN A 58 14.26 -17.16 -14.03
CA ASN A 58 13.76 -16.53 -15.25
C ASN A 58 14.82 -15.66 -15.97
N ASN A 59 16.10 -15.77 -15.58
CA ASN A 59 17.21 -14.99 -16.15
C ASN A 59 17.00 -13.46 -16.07
N TRP A 60 16.44 -13.01 -14.96
CA TRP A 60 16.25 -11.59 -14.69
C TRP A 60 17.36 -11.08 -13.78
N ASP A 61 17.85 -9.88 -14.09
CA ASP A 61 18.77 -9.17 -13.21
C ASP A 61 18.12 -8.93 -11.83
N GLU A 62 18.89 -9.09 -10.76
CA GLU A 62 18.42 -8.82 -9.39
C GLU A 62 17.85 -7.40 -9.23
N GLN A 63 18.41 -6.44 -9.98
CA GLN A 63 17.95 -5.05 -10.01
C GLN A 63 16.71 -4.82 -10.87
N THR A 64 16.17 -5.86 -11.53
CA THR A 64 14.97 -5.72 -12.35
C THR A 64 13.79 -5.34 -11.44
N LYS A 65 13.18 -4.19 -11.77
CA LYS A 65 11.97 -3.70 -11.08
C LYS A 65 10.72 -4.14 -11.82
N PHE A 66 9.86 -4.89 -11.12
CA PHE A 66 8.49 -5.11 -11.56
C PHE A 66 7.64 -3.90 -11.23
N ASN A 67 6.95 -3.35 -12.21
CA ASN A 67 6.01 -2.25 -12.03
C ASN A 67 4.86 -2.31 -13.04
N TRP A 68 3.73 -1.74 -12.68
CA TRP A 68 2.53 -1.76 -13.51
C TRP A 68 2.73 -1.15 -14.90
N LYS A 69 3.62 -0.17 -15.05
CA LYS A 69 3.88 0.50 -16.33
C LYS A 69 4.46 -0.46 -17.37
N ASN A 70 5.28 -1.40 -16.94
CA ASN A 70 6.07 -2.29 -17.80
C ASN A 70 5.35 -3.61 -18.17
N VAL A 71 4.08 -3.76 -17.82
CA VAL A 71 3.28 -4.92 -18.21
C VAL A 71 3.06 -4.91 -19.71
N SER A 72 3.54 -5.96 -20.38
CA SER A 72 3.51 -6.14 -21.84
C SER A 72 3.24 -7.61 -22.20
N LYS A 73 2.98 -7.90 -23.48
CA LYS A 73 2.78 -9.29 -23.96
C LYS A 73 3.96 -10.20 -23.58
N LYS A 74 5.18 -9.70 -23.72
CA LYS A 74 6.43 -10.45 -23.42
C LYS A 74 6.59 -10.72 -21.92
N THR A 75 6.17 -9.79 -21.06
CA THR A 75 6.42 -9.88 -19.63
C THR A 75 5.23 -10.40 -18.83
N LEU A 76 4.03 -10.45 -19.38
CA LEU A 76 2.80 -10.88 -18.68
C LEU A 76 2.94 -12.22 -17.93
N PRO A 77 3.50 -13.30 -18.52
CA PRO A 77 3.63 -14.57 -17.80
C PRO A 77 4.49 -14.45 -16.54
N GLN A 78 5.57 -13.65 -16.58
CA GLN A 78 6.43 -13.42 -15.43
C GLN A 78 5.74 -12.56 -14.37
N TYR A 79 4.92 -11.58 -14.76
CA TYR A 79 4.11 -10.80 -13.82
C TYR A 79 3.07 -11.67 -13.10
N CYS A 80 2.44 -12.60 -13.80
CA CYS A 80 1.52 -13.57 -13.18
C CYS A 80 2.26 -14.42 -12.12
N LYS A 81 3.41 -14.99 -12.49
CA LYS A 81 4.25 -15.78 -11.56
C LYS A 81 4.76 -14.95 -10.37
N PHE A 82 5.12 -13.68 -10.60
CA PHE A 82 5.54 -12.77 -9.52
C PHE A 82 4.38 -12.52 -8.55
N ILE A 83 3.18 -12.27 -9.04
CA ILE A 83 1.97 -12.12 -8.22
C ILE A 83 1.61 -13.43 -7.50
N ASP A 84 1.90 -14.61 -8.05
CA ASP A 84 1.72 -15.88 -7.35
C ASP A 84 2.52 -15.98 -6.06
N ILE A 85 3.70 -15.36 -6.00
CA ILE A 85 4.49 -15.27 -4.75
C ILE A 85 3.71 -14.53 -3.67
N PHE A 86 3.07 -13.40 -4.00
CA PHE A 86 2.23 -12.66 -3.06
C PHE A 86 1.13 -13.54 -2.44
N PHE A 87 0.42 -14.32 -3.26
CA PHE A 87 -0.64 -15.20 -2.80
C PHE A 87 -0.12 -16.44 -2.06
N LYS A 88 1.00 -17.02 -2.52
CA LYS A 88 1.67 -18.18 -1.90
C LYS A 88 2.02 -17.92 -0.43
N TYR A 89 2.51 -16.74 -0.13
CA TYR A 89 2.89 -16.35 1.24
C TYR A 89 1.76 -15.66 2.01
N ASN A 90 0.56 -15.68 1.48
CA ASN A 90 -0.65 -15.10 2.12
C ASN A 90 -0.43 -13.66 2.60
N LEU A 91 0.31 -12.87 1.83
CA LEU A 91 0.60 -11.48 2.16
C LEU A 91 -0.68 -10.65 2.21
N GLN A 92 -0.71 -9.66 3.10
CA GLN A 92 -1.87 -8.78 3.28
C GLN A 92 -1.61 -7.42 2.65
N PHE A 93 -2.40 -7.09 1.63
CA PHE A 93 -2.39 -5.79 0.99
C PHE A 93 -3.55 -4.93 1.48
N ASN A 94 -3.24 -3.76 2.02
CA ASN A 94 -4.23 -2.78 2.46
C ASN A 94 -4.15 -1.53 1.57
N CYS A 95 -5.29 -1.04 1.11
CA CYS A 95 -5.34 0.11 0.23
C CYS A 95 -6.51 1.04 0.60
N ILE A 96 -6.22 2.34 0.71
CA ILE A 96 -7.22 3.40 0.75
C ILE A 96 -7.43 3.93 -0.67
N ILE A 97 -8.69 4.01 -1.06
CA ILE A 97 -9.14 4.51 -2.36
C ILE A 97 -9.84 5.83 -2.14
N ILE A 98 -9.39 6.87 -2.80
CA ILE A 98 -9.85 8.23 -2.61
C ILE A 98 -10.53 8.70 -3.89
N ASP A 99 -11.85 8.96 -3.82
CA ASP A 99 -12.58 9.64 -4.88
C ASP A 99 -12.35 11.15 -4.75
N ARG A 100 -11.62 11.72 -5.68
CA ARG A 100 -11.28 13.15 -5.65
C ARG A 100 -12.46 14.07 -5.85
N THR A 101 -13.57 13.57 -6.43
CA THR A 101 -14.77 14.38 -6.63
C THR A 101 -15.56 14.56 -5.34
N GLU A 102 -15.36 13.70 -4.35
CA GLU A 102 -16.05 13.73 -3.05
C GLU A 102 -15.22 14.40 -1.94
N ILE A 103 -13.96 14.78 -2.23
CA ILE A 103 -13.09 15.42 -1.25
C ILE A 103 -13.25 16.94 -1.37
N GLU A 104 -13.89 17.55 -0.38
CA GLU A 104 -13.70 18.98 -0.12
C GLU A 104 -12.37 19.16 0.61
N LEU A 105 -11.39 19.61 -0.14
CA LEU A 105 -10.16 20.09 0.46
C LEU A 105 -10.43 21.35 1.26
N LYS A 106 -10.09 21.35 2.54
CA LYS A 106 -10.12 22.58 3.35
C LYS A 106 -9.19 23.60 2.72
N ALA A 107 -9.47 24.90 2.92
CA ALA A 107 -8.67 25.98 2.32
C ALA A 107 -7.15 25.82 2.52
N ASN A 108 -6.72 25.27 3.66
CA ASN A 108 -5.31 24.98 3.93
C ASN A 108 -4.76 23.80 3.12
N GLU A 109 -5.61 22.85 2.70
CA GLU A 109 -5.24 21.70 1.89
C GLU A 109 -5.19 22.03 0.40
N LEU A 110 -5.98 23.05 -0.02
CA LEU A 110 -5.88 23.63 -1.37
C LEU A 110 -4.55 24.35 -1.57
N LYS A 111 -4.02 24.97 -0.49
CA LYS A 111 -2.70 25.63 -0.50
C LYS A 111 -1.54 24.62 -0.42
N ASP A 112 -1.78 23.44 0.15
CA ASP A 112 -0.79 22.40 0.38
C ASP A 112 -1.37 20.99 0.08
N PRO A 113 -1.45 20.63 -1.22
CA PRO A 113 -1.93 19.31 -1.64
C PRO A 113 -1.11 18.15 -1.06
N GLU A 114 0.15 18.40 -0.75
CA GLU A 114 1.04 17.42 -0.11
C GLU A 114 0.57 17.07 1.31
N LEU A 115 0.08 18.03 2.08
CA LEU A 115 -0.48 17.79 3.41
C LEU A 115 -1.69 16.83 3.35
N GLY A 116 -2.59 17.03 2.39
CA GLY A 116 -3.74 16.15 2.18
C GLY A 116 -3.30 14.71 1.95
N PHE A 117 -2.26 14.52 1.15
CA PHE A 117 -1.66 13.22 0.86
C PHE A 117 -1.12 12.51 2.12
N TYR A 118 -0.39 13.20 3.00
CA TYR A 118 0.09 12.63 4.26
C TYR A 118 -1.03 12.31 5.25
N LYS A 119 -2.15 13.01 5.20
CA LYS A 119 -3.35 12.66 5.98
C LYS A 119 -3.93 11.32 5.54
N PHE A 120 -3.90 10.98 4.23
CA PHE A 120 -4.33 9.67 3.76
C PHE A 120 -3.36 8.56 4.15
N TYR A 121 -2.04 8.80 4.13
CA TYR A 121 -1.08 7.87 4.72
C TYR A 121 -1.35 7.63 6.21
N TYR A 122 -1.61 8.68 6.97
CA TYR A 122 -2.00 8.56 8.38
C TYR A 122 -3.23 7.65 8.53
N GLN A 123 -4.29 7.85 7.73
CA GLN A 123 -5.50 7.03 7.78
C GLN A 123 -5.23 5.57 7.41
N LEU A 124 -4.48 5.33 6.34
CA LEU A 124 -4.11 3.98 5.89
C LEU A 124 -3.35 3.22 6.98
N LEU A 125 -2.30 3.83 7.51
CA LEU A 125 -1.43 3.21 8.53
C LEU A 125 -2.17 3.03 9.85
N ARG A 126 -2.91 4.05 10.30
CA ARG A 126 -3.63 4.00 11.57
C ARG A 126 -4.72 2.93 11.60
N LYS A 127 -5.46 2.79 10.50
CA LYS A 127 -6.58 1.83 10.40
C LYS A 127 -6.11 0.37 10.39
N ASN A 128 -4.95 0.11 9.78
CA ASN A 128 -4.48 -1.24 9.50
C ASN A 128 -3.31 -1.68 10.40
N SER A 129 -3.02 -0.91 11.45
CA SER A 129 -1.96 -1.24 12.42
C SER A 129 -2.51 -1.24 13.85
N MET A 130 -1.95 -2.11 14.69
CA MET A 130 -2.36 -2.26 16.09
C MET A 130 -1.37 -1.55 17.02
N PRO A 131 -1.83 -0.96 18.15
CA PRO A 131 -0.93 -0.46 19.17
C PRO A 131 -0.11 -1.62 19.78
N ASN A 132 1.05 -1.32 20.33
CA ASN A 132 1.98 -2.25 20.98
C ASN A 132 2.65 -3.29 20.05
N ILE A 133 2.52 -3.15 18.74
CA ILE A 133 3.27 -3.91 17.75
C ILE A 133 4.36 -2.99 17.18
N PRO A 134 5.64 -3.40 17.19
CA PRO A 134 6.73 -2.58 16.64
C PRO A 134 6.69 -2.59 15.10
N TYR A 135 6.46 -1.42 14.49
CA TYR A 135 6.40 -1.25 13.05
C TYR A 135 7.65 -0.57 12.49
N TYR A 136 8.13 -1.10 11.37
CA TYR A 136 9.13 -0.52 10.48
C TYR A 136 8.45 -0.24 9.14
N ILE A 137 8.33 1.03 8.76
CA ILE A 137 7.51 1.48 7.64
C ILE A 137 8.44 2.03 6.55
N TYR A 138 8.31 1.46 5.36
CA TYR A 138 9.07 1.81 4.17
C TYR A 138 8.11 2.32 3.08
N LEU A 139 8.26 3.59 2.72
CA LEU A 139 7.45 4.23 1.68
C LEU A 139 8.30 4.37 0.40
N ASP A 140 7.71 4.20 -0.79
CA ASP A 140 8.45 4.48 -2.03
C ASP A 140 8.88 5.94 -2.06
N ARG A 141 10.08 6.18 -2.59
CA ARG A 141 10.70 7.50 -2.61
C ARG A 141 9.92 8.44 -3.53
N ARG A 142 9.53 9.57 -2.97
CA ARG A 142 8.94 10.69 -3.70
C ARG A 142 9.68 11.99 -3.39
N THR A 143 9.55 12.97 -4.26
CA THR A 143 10.02 14.32 -3.99
C THR A 143 9.01 15.07 -3.14
N ASN A 144 9.41 15.48 -1.96
CA ASN A 144 8.61 16.31 -1.06
C ASN A 144 9.04 17.78 -1.21
N ARG A 145 8.06 18.69 -1.16
CA ARG A 145 8.32 20.13 -1.06
C ARG A 145 8.77 20.52 0.35
N GLU A 146 8.12 19.90 1.36
CA GLU A 146 8.39 20.15 2.76
C GLU A 146 9.25 19.01 3.34
N PRO A 147 10.48 19.26 3.82
CA PRO A 147 11.40 18.21 4.24
C PRO A 147 10.91 17.41 5.46
N ASN A 148 10.15 18.03 6.37
CA ASN A 148 9.75 17.44 7.66
C ASN A 148 8.40 16.67 7.59
N ARG A 149 7.87 16.35 6.42
CA ARG A 149 6.55 15.67 6.28
C ARG A 149 6.54 14.29 6.92
N LEU A 150 7.60 13.53 6.70
CA LEU A 150 7.71 12.17 7.22
C LEU A 150 7.83 12.16 8.73
N GLU A 151 8.63 13.07 9.29
CA GLU A 151 8.78 13.29 10.73
C GLU A 151 7.43 13.63 11.39
N LYS A 152 6.67 14.55 10.78
CA LYS A 152 5.33 14.91 11.23
C LYS A 152 4.38 13.74 11.19
N LEU A 153 4.39 12.94 10.11
CA LEU A 153 3.58 11.73 10.01
C LEU A 153 3.92 10.75 11.14
N LYS A 154 5.22 10.47 11.36
CA LYS A 154 5.70 9.61 12.43
C LYS A 154 5.24 10.11 13.81
N PHE A 155 5.37 11.41 14.05
CA PHE A 155 4.91 12.03 15.28
C PHE A 155 3.42 11.77 15.53
N PHE A 156 2.54 12.08 14.55
CA PHE A 156 1.11 11.89 14.71
C PHE A 156 0.70 10.42 14.86
N LEU A 157 1.36 9.49 14.17
CA LEU A 157 1.09 8.06 14.31
C LEU A 157 1.39 7.54 15.72
N LYS A 158 2.38 8.13 16.41
CA LYS A 158 2.78 7.75 17.78
C LYS A 158 1.89 8.38 18.86
N GLN A 159 1.09 9.39 18.52
CA GLN A 159 0.22 10.03 19.49
C GLN A 159 -1.05 9.21 19.75
N ASP A 160 -1.53 9.23 21.00
CA ASP A 160 -2.86 8.77 21.32
C ASP A 160 -3.89 9.69 20.67
N THR A 161 -4.97 9.14 20.16
CA THR A 161 -6.08 9.97 19.65
C THR A 161 -6.92 10.46 20.83
N HIS A 162 -7.50 11.66 20.69
CA HIS A 162 -8.45 12.16 21.67
C HIS A 162 -9.59 11.15 21.85
N PRO A 163 -10.08 10.99 23.10
CA PRO A 163 -11.18 10.07 23.36
C PRO A 163 -12.44 10.48 22.60
N ILE A 164 -13.00 9.52 21.89
CA ILE A 164 -14.30 9.66 21.23
C ILE A 164 -15.35 9.00 22.12
N ASN A 165 -16.40 9.72 22.50
CA ASN A 165 -17.54 9.13 23.17
C ASN A 165 -18.39 8.37 22.14
N PHE A 166 -18.41 7.05 22.25
CA PHE A 166 -19.26 6.20 21.41
C PHE A 166 -20.16 5.36 22.33
N MET A 167 -21.48 5.57 22.22
CA MET A 167 -22.49 4.86 23.02
C MET A 167 -22.20 4.87 24.55
N GLY A 168 -21.71 6.01 25.09
CA GLY A 168 -21.39 6.15 26.51
C GLY A 168 -20.00 5.60 26.92
N PHE A 169 -19.27 4.98 26.00
CA PHE A 169 -17.89 4.51 26.25
C PHE A 169 -16.87 5.50 25.70
N ARG A 170 -15.86 5.79 26.52
CA ARG A 170 -14.72 6.63 26.13
C ARG A 170 -13.68 5.76 25.45
N ILE A 171 -13.62 5.78 24.10
CA ILE A 171 -12.65 5.01 23.32
C ILE A 171 -11.47 5.93 22.98
N THR A 172 -10.30 5.56 23.46
CA THR A 172 -9.00 6.16 23.10
C THR A 172 -8.23 5.16 22.27
N ASN A 173 -7.85 5.52 21.04
CA ASN A 173 -6.92 4.69 20.27
C ASN A 173 -5.49 5.06 20.67
N LYS A 174 -4.76 4.11 21.26
CA LYS A 174 -3.35 4.27 21.59
C LYS A 174 -2.50 4.57 20.35
N GLY A 175 -1.45 5.33 20.52
CA GLY A 175 -0.44 5.57 19.50
C GLY A 175 0.20 4.28 19.01
N LEU A 176 0.70 4.27 17.78
CA LEU A 176 1.41 3.13 17.21
C LEU A 176 2.87 3.11 17.66
N ASP A 177 3.42 1.93 17.85
CA ASP A 177 4.86 1.76 18.15
C ASP A 177 5.68 1.80 16.83
N ILE A 178 5.97 3.01 16.35
CA ILE A 178 6.74 3.21 15.12
C ILE A 178 8.23 3.29 15.43
N LYS A 179 8.98 2.25 15.08
CA LYS A 179 10.44 2.18 15.24
C LYS A 179 11.15 2.95 14.12
N ALA A 180 10.76 2.70 12.88
CA ALA A 180 11.28 3.41 11.71
C ALA A 180 10.14 3.83 10.77
N LEU A 181 10.30 4.98 10.11
CA LEU A 181 9.46 5.43 9.00
C LEU A 181 10.38 6.15 8.02
N GLU A 182 10.59 5.56 6.84
CA GLU A 182 11.65 5.95 5.92
C GLU A 182 11.17 5.91 4.47
N PHE A 183 11.75 6.77 3.62
CA PHE A 183 11.66 6.64 2.17
C PHE A 183 12.73 5.70 1.65
N VAL A 184 12.33 4.78 0.78
CA VAL A 184 13.23 3.79 0.17
C VAL A 184 13.09 3.79 -1.35
N ASN A 185 14.07 3.24 -2.03
CA ASN A 185 14.01 3.05 -3.48
C ASN A 185 13.36 1.71 -3.79
N SER A 186 12.18 1.74 -4.38
CA SER A 186 11.40 0.54 -4.73
C SER A 186 12.13 -0.48 -5.62
N LYS A 187 13.22 -0.11 -6.28
CA LYS A 187 14.06 -1.08 -7.01
C LYS A 187 14.64 -2.18 -6.10
N SER A 188 14.89 -1.84 -4.84
CA SER A 188 15.51 -2.75 -3.87
C SER A 188 14.51 -3.41 -2.90
N TYR A 189 13.20 -3.23 -3.14
CA TYR A 189 12.16 -3.73 -2.24
C TYR A 189 11.00 -4.34 -3.02
N GLU A 190 10.99 -5.66 -3.12
CA GLU A 190 10.00 -6.44 -3.88
C GLU A 190 8.56 -6.20 -3.38
N LEU A 191 8.39 -5.99 -2.07
CA LEU A 191 7.06 -5.77 -1.50
C LEU A 191 6.44 -4.43 -1.93
N ILE A 192 7.26 -3.41 -2.20
CA ILE A 192 6.77 -2.16 -2.84
C ILE A 192 6.37 -2.43 -4.29
N GLN A 193 7.10 -3.32 -4.99
CA GLN A 193 6.76 -3.69 -6.37
C GLN A 193 5.44 -4.46 -6.44
N PHE A 194 5.15 -5.35 -5.48
CA PHE A 194 3.82 -5.95 -5.35
C PHE A 194 2.74 -4.90 -5.13
N SER A 195 3.00 -3.92 -4.25
CA SER A 195 2.06 -2.82 -4.00
C SER A 195 1.76 -2.01 -5.26
N ASP A 196 2.77 -1.65 -6.05
CA ASP A 196 2.61 -0.93 -7.32
C ASP A 196 1.77 -1.73 -8.33
N ILE A 197 2.03 -3.03 -8.48
CA ILE A 197 1.27 -3.89 -9.41
C ILE A 197 -0.19 -4.02 -8.96
N LEU A 198 -0.43 -4.31 -7.68
CA LEU A 198 -1.78 -4.47 -7.14
C LEU A 198 -2.58 -3.17 -7.24
N MET A 199 -2.00 -2.03 -6.84
CA MET A 199 -2.64 -0.72 -7.00
C MET A 199 -2.88 -0.37 -8.46
N GLY A 200 -1.93 -0.69 -9.34
CA GLY A 200 -2.07 -0.48 -10.78
C GLY A 200 -3.26 -1.24 -11.35
N ALA A 201 -3.44 -2.51 -10.99
CA ALA A 201 -4.56 -3.34 -11.42
C ALA A 201 -5.90 -2.82 -10.87
N ILE A 202 -5.96 -2.49 -9.57
CA ILE A 202 -7.15 -1.92 -8.93
C ILE A 202 -7.52 -0.59 -9.58
N SER A 203 -6.53 0.31 -9.75
CA SER A 203 -6.73 1.60 -10.41
C SER A 203 -7.23 1.46 -11.84
N TYR A 204 -6.76 0.44 -12.56
CA TYR A 204 -7.17 0.20 -13.95
C TYR A 204 -8.67 -0.10 -14.07
N HIS A 205 -9.23 -0.83 -13.10
CA HIS A 205 -10.66 -1.13 -13.01
C HIS A 205 -11.46 0.07 -12.45
N TYR A 206 -11.07 0.65 -11.31
CA TYR A 206 -11.77 1.78 -10.68
C TYR A 206 -11.88 3.00 -11.61
N ASN A 207 -10.81 3.34 -12.33
CA ASN A 207 -10.80 4.43 -13.29
C ASN A 207 -11.31 4.02 -14.69
N LYS A 208 -11.93 2.82 -14.82
CA LYS A 208 -12.54 2.29 -16.04
C LYS A 208 -11.60 2.29 -17.27
N ARG A 209 -10.28 2.20 -17.03
CA ARG A 209 -9.30 2.21 -18.11
C ARG A 209 -9.34 0.94 -18.95
N HIS A 210 -9.73 -0.19 -18.37
CA HIS A 210 -9.92 -1.47 -19.04
C HIS A 210 -11.08 -1.46 -20.08
N LEU A 211 -12.00 -0.48 -19.98
CA LEU A 211 -13.13 -0.35 -20.91
C LEU A 211 -12.86 0.62 -22.07
N ARG A 212 -11.67 1.24 -22.11
CA ARG A 212 -11.34 2.18 -23.18
C ARG A 212 -10.95 1.47 -24.46
N PRO A 213 -11.19 2.07 -25.65
CA PRO A 213 -10.78 1.50 -26.92
C PRO A 213 -9.26 1.27 -27.04
N ASP A 214 -8.45 2.10 -26.34
CA ASP A 214 -6.99 2.05 -26.26
C ASP A 214 -6.48 1.20 -25.07
N ALA A 215 -7.34 0.42 -24.42
CA ALA A 215 -6.98 -0.38 -23.27
C ALA A 215 -5.90 -1.42 -23.61
N SER A 216 -4.86 -1.48 -22.77
CA SER A 216 -3.83 -2.52 -22.92
C SER A 216 -4.40 -3.89 -22.54
N GLN A 217 -4.54 -4.78 -23.52
CA GLN A 217 -5.02 -6.15 -23.28
C GLN A 217 -4.18 -6.91 -22.25
N ASN A 218 -2.86 -6.68 -22.21
CA ASN A 218 -1.98 -7.33 -21.24
C ASN A 218 -2.23 -6.84 -19.80
N LYS A 219 -2.57 -5.56 -19.64
CA LYS A 219 -2.96 -5.01 -18.33
C LYS A 219 -4.35 -5.48 -17.92
N CYS A 220 -5.30 -5.61 -18.85
CA CYS A 220 -6.58 -6.26 -18.60
C CYS A 220 -6.36 -7.68 -18.11
N ALA A 221 -5.59 -8.49 -18.84
CA ALA A 221 -5.31 -9.88 -18.50
C ALA A 221 -4.65 -10.05 -17.12
N LEU A 222 -3.69 -9.17 -16.76
CA LEU A 222 -3.08 -9.21 -15.43
C LEU A 222 -4.06 -8.81 -14.32
N ALA A 223 -4.91 -7.80 -14.56
CA ALA A 223 -5.93 -7.39 -13.59
C ALA A 223 -6.99 -8.48 -13.38
N GLU A 224 -7.44 -9.15 -14.46
CA GLU A 224 -8.33 -10.31 -14.41
C GLU A 224 -7.68 -11.49 -13.69
N TYR A 225 -6.39 -11.76 -13.94
CA TYR A 225 -5.64 -12.78 -13.24
C TYR A 225 -5.66 -12.56 -11.73
N ILE A 226 -5.40 -11.33 -11.27
CA ILE A 226 -5.44 -10.96 -9.84
C ILE A 226 -6.86 -11.10 -9.29
N ALA A 227 -7.90 -10.66 -10.03
CA ALA A 227 -9.30 -10.79 -9.63
C ALA A 227 -9.70 -12.27 -9.45
N ASN A 228 -9.28 -13.14 -10.38
CA ASN A 228 -9.51 -14.58 -10.31
C ASN A 228 -8.87 -15.24 -9.09
N LYS A 229 -7.64 -14.83 -8.69
CA LYS A 229 -6.98 -15.33 -7.49
C LYS A 229 -7.80 -15.09 -6.21
N ILE A 230 -8.56 -14.03 -6.17
CA ILE A 230 -9.47 -13.71 -5.05
C ILE A 230 -10.92 -14.12 -5.33
N SER A 231 -11.21 -14.84 -6.43
CA SER A 231 -12.55 -15.32 -6.83
C SER A 231 -13.55 -14.17 -7.00
N ARG A 232 -13.15 -13.09 -7.68
CA ARG A 232 -14.00 -11.96 -8.01
C ARG A 232 -14.04 -11.69 -9.52
N PRO A 233 -15.15 -11.12 -10.04
CA PRO A 233 -15.25 -10.76 -11.44
C PRO A 233 -14.37 -9.55 -11.81
N ASP A 234 -14.08 -8.68 -10.82
CA ASP A 234 -13.28 -7.47 -10.98
C ASP A 234 -12.59 -7.05 -9.68
N LEU A 235 -11.88 -5.94 -9.72
CA LEU A 235 -11.18 -5.35 -8.57
C LEU A 235 -11.89 -4.09 -8.03
N VAL A 236 -13.19 -3.89 -8.35
CA VAL A 236 -13.99 -2.76 -7.86
C VAL A 236 -14.86 -3.22 -6.70
N PHE A 237 -14.33 -3.14 -5.49
CA PHE A 237 -15.06 -3.51 -4.28
C PHE A 237 -14.55 -2.76 -3.05
N ASN A 238 -15.36 -2.77 -1.99
CA ASN A 238 -15.02 -2.22 -0.68
C ASN A 238 -15.16 -3.32 0.36
N THR A 239 -14.09 -3.63 1.07
CA THR A 239 -14.06 -4.76 2.02
C THR A 239 -14.61 -4.44 3.41
N GLY A 240 -14.87 -3.17 3.70
CA GLY A 240 -15.29 -2.77 5.04
C GLY A 240 -14.18 -2.99 6.10
N ARG A 241 -14.56 -3.62 7.23
CA ARG A 241 -13.62 -3.85 8.36
C ARG A 241 -12.82 -5.15 8.29
N ASN A 242 -13.35 -6.17 7.61
CA ASN A 242 -12.83 -7.55 7.72
C ASN A 242 -11.86 -7.94 6.59
N GLY A 243 -11.57 -7.04 5.64
CA GLY A 243 -10.82 -7.40 4.46
C GLY A 243 -11.52 -8.43 3.57
N TYR A 244 -10.91 -8.79 2.46
CA TYR A 244 -11.36 -9.89 1.61
C TYR A 244 -10.15 -10.67 1.12
N LYS A 245 -9.99 -11.89 1.62
CA LYS A 245 -8.80 -12.70 1.36
C LYS A 245 -7.53 -11.87 1.63
N ASN A 246 -6.64 -11.73 0.64
CA ASN A 246 -5.38 -11.01 0.77
C ASN A 246 -5.48 -9.50 0.50
N LEU A 247 -6.65 -9.02 0.05
CA LEU A 247 -6.86 -7.62 -0.32
C LEU A 247 -7.86 -6.96 0.62
N ASN A 248 -7.45 -5.86 1.25
CA ASN A 248 -8.31 -4.99 2.02
C ASN A 248 -8.40 -3.63 1.32
N LEU A 249 -9.50 -3.40 0.62
CA LEU A 249 -9.76 -2.18 -0.14
C LEU A 249 -10.77 -1.31 0.59
N TRP A 250 -10.39 -0.10 0.92
CA TRP A 250 -11.22 0.85 1.64
C TRP A 250 -11.49 2.10 0.78
N LEU A 251 -12.72 2.21 0.27
CA LEU A 251 -13.19 3.45 -0.36
C LEU A 251 -13.43 4.49 0.74
N PHE A 252 -12.58 5.52 0.76
CA PHE A 252 -12.68 6.61 1.72
C PHE A 252 -13.91 7.48 1.40
N LYS A 253 -14.76 7.67 2.41
CA LYS A 253 -15.89 8.61 2.38
C LYS A 253 -15.61 9.76 3.34
N SER A 254 -15.78 10.98 2.89
CA SER A 254 -15.71 12.13 3.80
C SER A 254 -16.95 12.15 4.70
N ASN A 255 -16.77 12.52 5.97
CA ASN A 255 -17.84 12.52 6.99
C ASN A 255 -18.97 13.55 6.76
N LYS A 256 -19.25 13.96 5.54
CA LYS A 256 -20.37 14.88 5.24
C LYS A 256 -21.77 14.32 5.56
N GLU A 257 -21.92 12.99 5.57
CA GLU A 257 -23.23 12.36 5.86
C GLU A 257 -23.57 12.25 7.37
N LEU A 258 -22.66 12.61 8.28
CA LEU A 258 -22.90 12.51 9.73
C LEU A 258 -23.32 13.83 10.39
N SER A 259 -23.41 14.91 9.64
CA SER A 259 -23.83 16.25 10.16
C SER A 259 -25.24 16.66 9.80
N ILE A 260 -26.05 15.76 9.22
CA ILE A 260 -27.48 15.99 8.97
C ILE A 260 -28.25 14.88 9.68
N LYS A 261 -28.40 15.03 11.00
CA LYS A 261 -29.55 14.56 11.78
C LYS A 261 -29.59 15.31 13.08
#